data_d0ff0eaeab13184f460a922a90287e6f
#
_entry.id   d0ff0eaeab13184f460a922a90287e6f
#
_cell.length_a   1.000
_cell.length_b   1.000
_cell.length_c   1.000
_cell.angle_alpha   90.00
_cell.angle_beta   90.00
_cell.angle_gamma   90.00
#
_symmetry.space_group_name_H-M   'P 1'
#
loop_
_entity.id
_entity.type
_entity.pdbx_description
1 polymer ?
#
loop_
_entity_poly.entity_id
_entity_poly.type
_entity_poly.pdbx_seq_one_letter_code
_entity_poly.pdbx_strand_id
1 'polypeptide(L)'
;MKFGYTIVYVPDVEASIRFFEDAFGFSRRFLDESGDYGELDSGATTLAFASRELAHSNCEGGYQFCSPQQQPLGIEIALVTDDVPKAHAKALAVGATEHAPVQKKPWGQVVSYVRCPAGTLVELCTPVGQ
;
A
#
# COMPACT_ATOMS: atom_id res chain seq x y z
N MET A 1 14.04 18.21 -11.01
CA MET A 1 13.06 17.63 -10.09
C MET A 1 12.97 16.14 -10.38
N LYS A 2 12.76 15.30 -9.35
CA LYS A 2 12.57 13.88 -9.57
C LYS A 2 11.58 13.33 -8.54
N PHE A 3 10.78 12.31 -8.95
CA PHE A 3 9.84 11.66 -8.06
C PHE A 3 10.62 10.72 -7.12
N GLY A 4 10.56 10.97 -5.82
CA GLY A 4 11.39 10.22 -4.86
C GLY A 4 10.64 9.29 -3.95
N TYR A 5 9.47 9.68 -3.47
CA TYR A 5 8.75 8.95 -2.43
C TYR A 5 7.25 9.00 -2.64
N THR A 6 6.58 7.90 -2.30
CA THR A 6 5.16 7.90 -1.96
C THR A 6 5.09 7.60 -0.49
N ILE A 7 4.50 8.49 0.29
CA ILE A 7 4.46 8.36 1.76
C ILE A 7 3.00 8.25 2.18
N VAL A 8 2.66 7.14 2.83
CA VAL A 8 1.30 6.89 3.31
C VAL A 8 1.26 7.16 4.81
N TYR A 9 0.30 7.95 5.24
CA TYR A 9 0.12 8.27 6.65
C TYR A 9 -0.74 7.18 7.30
N VAL A 10 -0.20 6.56 8.35
CA VAL A 10 -0.83 5.39 8.98
C VAL A 10 -0.80 5.52 10.49
N PRO A 11 -1.73 4.83 11.20
CA PRO A 11 -1.72 4.87 12.67
C PRO A 11 -0.53 4.11 13.27
N ASP A 12 0.00 3.10 12.59
CA ASP A 12 1.09 2.26 13.11
C ASP A 12 2.03 1.91 11.95
N VAL A 13 3.19 2.58 11.92
CA VAL A 13 4.17 2.44 10.84
C VAL A 13 4.73 1.01 10.77
N GLU A 14 5.14 0.46 11.91
CA GLU A 14 5.72 -0.88 11.92
C GLU A 14 4.71 -1.93 11.47
N ALA A 15 3.47 -1.84 11.91
CA ALA A 15 2.42 -2.77 11.49
C ALA A 15 2.17 -2.69 9.99
N SER A 16 2.21 -1.49 9.41
CA SER A 16 2.02 -1.30 7.97
C SER A 16 3.19 -1.90 7.17
N ILE A 17 4.41 -1.69 7.62
CA ILE A 17 5.59 -2.29 6.99
C ILE A 17 5.49 -3.82 7.03
N ARG A 18 5.18 -4.37 8.21
CA ARG A 18 5.04 -5.83 8.38
C ARG A 18 3.97 -6.40 7.48
N PHE A 19 2.83 -5.69 7.35
CA PHE A 19 1.78 -6.13 6.46
C PHE A 19 2.29 -6.22 5.01
N PHE A 20 3.00 -5.20 4.52
CA PHE A 20 3.53 -5.21 3.16
C PHE A 20 4.60 -6.28 2.96
N GLU A 21 5.40 -6.57 3.99
CA GLU A 21 6.34 -7.69 3.96
C GLU A 21 5.59 -9.03 3.81
N ASP A 22 4.58 -9.24 4.65
CA ASP A 22 3.87 -10.51 4.70
C ASP A 22 2.95 -10.73 3.50
N ALA A 23 2.24 -9.68 3.09
CA ALA A 23 1.26 -9.79 2.02
C ALA A 23 1.88 -9.77 0.63
N PHE A 24 2.87 -8.91 0.41
CA PHE A 24 3.37 -8.62 -0.93
C PHE A 24 4.85 -8.96 -1.14
N GLY A 25 5.54 -9.43 -0.11
CA GLY A 25 6.91 -9.89 -0.24
C GLY A 25 7.97 -8.79 -0.29
N PHE A 26 7.65 -7.58 0.10
CA PHE A 26 8.64 -6.51 0.20
C PHE A 26 9.58 -6.74 1.36
N SER A 27 10.79 -6.15 1.28
CA SER A 27 11.73 -6.10 2.39
C SER A 27 11.73 -4.69 2.94
N ARG A 28 11.84 -4.57 4.27
CA ARG A 28 12.01 -3.24 4.85
C ARG A 28 13.41 -2.74 4.59
N ARG A 29 13.50 -1.47 4.25
CA ARG A 29 14.78 -0.80 4.08
C ARG A 29 15.22 -0.15 5.38
N PHE A 30 14.29 0.44 6.09
CA PHE A 30 14.59 1.29 7.23
C PHE A 30 13.34 1.49 8.08
N LEU A 31 13.51 1.48 9.39
CA LEU A 31 12.48 1.88 10.35
C LEU A 31 13.15 2.76 11.39
N ASP A 32 12.69 4.01 11.50
CA ASP A 32 13.25 4.95 12.46
C ASP A 32 12.98 4.48 13.90
N GLU A 33 13.91 4.77 14.80
CA GLU A 33 13.81 4.37 16.20
C GLU A 33 12.53 4.88 16.87
N SER A 34 12.08 6.07 16.46
CA SER A 34 10.86 6.68 17.00
C SER A 34 9.60 5.89 16.63
N GLY A 35 9.66 5.07 15.57
CA GLY A 35 8.49 4.42 15.02
C GLY A 35 7.62 5.32 14.18
N ASP A 36 8.04 6.57 13.90
CA ASP A 36 7.24 7.53 13.17
C ASP A 36 7.42 7.50 11.67
N TYR A 37 8.44 6.78 11.18
CA TYR A 37 8.75 6.74 9.76
C TYR A 37 9.47 5.44 9.41
N GLY A 38 9.13 4.88 8.26
CA GLY A 38 9.80 3.69 7.76
C GLY A 38 9.67 3.55 6.26
N GLU A 39 10.61 2.83 5.64
CA GLU A 39 10.67 2.66 4.20
C GLU A 39 10.74 1.18 3.82
N LEU A 40 10.09 0.86 2.71
CA LEU A 40 10.27 -0.41 2.04
C LEU A 40 11.32 -0.30 0.94
N ASP A 41 11.99 -1.40 0.66
CA ASP A 41 12.81 -1.52 -0.53
C ASP A 41 11.87 -1.84 -1.70
N SER A 42 11.43 -0.82 -2.42
CA SER A 42 10.35 -0.92 -3.41
C SER A 42 10.80 -0.55 -4.82
N GLY A 43 12.09 -0.46 -5.09
CA GLY A 43 12.62 -0.16 -6.42
C GLY A 43 12.99 1.31 -6.57
N ALA A 44 12.79 1.86 -7.78
CA ALA A 44 13.28 3.21 -8.13
C ALA A 44 12.59 4.32 -7.33
N THR A 45 11.33 4.10 -6.92
CA THR A 45 10.59 5.06 -6.09
C THR A 45 10.30 4.40 -4.76
N THR A 46 10.62 5.09 -3.68
CA THR A 46 10.47 4.56 -2.33
C THR A 46 9.03 4.67 -1.86
N LEU A 47 8.45 3.53 -1.46
CA LEU A 47 7.19 3.49 -0.74
C LEU A 47 7.51 3.54 0.75
N ALA A 48 6.95 4.53 1.43
CA ALA A 48 7.24 4.77 2.83
C ALA A 48 5.95 5.00 3.62
N PHE A 49 6.06 4.88 4.94
CA PHE A 49 4.96 5.11 5.86
C PHE A 49 5.41 6.11 6.92
N ALA A 50 4.51 7.02 7.27
CA ALA A 50 4.73 7.98 8.35
C ALA A 50 3.56 7.90 9.33
N SER A 51 3.86 8.14 10.61
CA SER A 51 2.83 8.17 11.63
C SER A 51 1.91 9.40 11.43
N ARG A 52 0.71 9.30 11.97
CA ARG A 52 -0.22 10.44 11.96
C ARG A 52 0.34 11.62 12.74
N GLU A 53 1.10 11.37 13.80
CA GLU A 53 1.76 12.42 14.59
C GLU A 53 2.79 13.18 13.74
N LEU A 54 3.63 12.45 13.00
CA LEU A 54 4.61 13.08 12.13
C LEU A 54 3.92 13.85 11.00
N ALA A 55 2.92 13.24 10.37
CA ALA A 55 2.15 13.90 9.32
C ALA A 55 1.50 15.18 9.82
N HIS A 56 0.91 15.15 11.01
CA HIS A 56 0.25 16.31 11.61
C HIS A 56 1.25 17.44 11.88
N SER A 57 2.45 17.12 12.33
CA SER A 57 3.49 18.11 12.57
C SER A 57 3.97 18.78 11.27
N ASN A 58 3.90 18.06 10.15
CA ASN A 58 4.34 18.59 8.85
C ASN A 58 3.22 19.29 8.08
N CYS A 59 1.96 18.98 8.39
CA CYS A 59 0.80 19.46 7.63
C CYS A 59 -0.20 20.12 8.56
N GLU A 60 0.07 21.37 8.95
CA GLU A 60 -0.76 22.12 9.91
C GLU A 60 -2.21 22.25 9.43
N GLY A 61 -2.43 22.30 8.12
CA GLY A 61 -3.79 22.37 7.56
C GLY A 61 -4.59 21.09 7.71
N GLY A 62 -3.95 20.02 8.15
CA GLY A 62 -4.58 18.71 8.30
C GLY A 62 -4.68 17.95 6.99
N TYR A 63 -5.26 16.76 7.06
CA TYR A 63 -5.49 15.89 5.91
C TYR A 63 -6.59 14.90 6.25
N GLN A 64 -7.14 14.24 5.25
CA GLN A 64 -8.17 13.22 5.46
C GLN A 64 -7.50 11.88 5.78
N PHE A 65 -7.89 11.26 6.90
CA PHE A 65 -7.34 9.97 7.31
C PHE A 65 -7.80 8.86 6.36
N CYS A 66 -6.86 8.00 5.97
CA CYS A 66 -7.17 6.73 5.36
C CYS A 66 -7.64 5.78 6.47
N SER A 67 -8.82 5.18 6.32
CA SER A 67 -9.41 4.32 7.34
C SER A 67 -10.12 3.14 6.68
N PRO A 68 -9.96 1.91 7.22
CA PRO A 68 -10.64 0.74 6.66
C PRO A 68 -12.17 0.79 6.83
N GLN A 69 -12.69 1.64 7.73
CA GLN A 69 -14.12 1.79 7.95
C GLN A 69 -14.78 2.76 6.98
N GLN A 70 -14.01 3.48 6.18
CA GLN A 70 -14.50 4.46 5.23
C GLN A 70 -14.11 4.06 3.81
N GLN A 71 -14.71 4.73 2.82
CA GLN A 71 -14.28 4.53 1.44
C GLN A 71 -12.79 4.88 1.32
N PRO A 72 -12.07 4.24 0.39
CA PRO A 72 -10.65 4.57 0.19
C PRO A 72 -10.52 6.01 -0.28
N LEU A 73 -9.37 6.61 0.00
CA LEU A 73 -9.00 7.88 -0.61
C LEU A 73 -8.87 7.68 -2.12
N GLY A 74 -9.01 8.77 -2.89
CA GLY A 74 -8.98 8.71 -4.35
C GLY A 74 -7.59 8.50 -4.92
N ILE A 75 -6.82 7.58 -4.33
CA ILE A 75 -5.46 7.24 -4.76
C ILE A 75 -5.24 5.75 -4.47
N GLU A 76 -4.50 5.09 -5.35
CA GLU A 76 -4.18 3.69 -5.16
C GLU A 76 -2.67 3.45 -5.33
N ILE A 77 -2.19 2.37 -4.72
CA ILE A 77 -0.84 1.87 -4.95
C ILE A 77 -1.00 0.61 -5.79
N ALA A 78 -0.44 0.61 -6.99
CA ALA A 78 -0.54 -0.52 -7.90
C ALA A 78 0.74 -1.36 -7.84
N LEU A 79 0.58 -2.64 -7.55
CA LEU A 79 1.69 -3.59 -7.46
C LEU A 79 1.57 -4.59 -8.60
N VAL A 80 2.66 -4.74 -9.36
CA VAL A 80 2.68 -5.62 -10.52
C VAL A 80 3.12 -7.03 -10.10
N THR A 81 2.35 -8.02 -10.52
CA THR A 81 2.66 -9.43 -10.26
C THR A 81 2.23 -10.29 -11.45
N ASP A 82 2.91 -11.42 -11.65
CA ASP A 82 2.53 -12.37 -12.69
C ASP A 82 1.34 -13.25 -12.29
N ASP A 83 1.01 -13.29 -11.00
CA ASP A 83 -0.05 -14.17 -10.48
C ASP A 83 -0.95 -13.38 -9.52
N VAL A 84 -1.90 -12.65 -10.08
CA VAL A 84 -2.84 -11.84 -9.31
C VAL A 84 -3.71 -12.67 -8.38
N PRO A 85 -4.30 -13.81 -8.81
CA PRO A 85 -5.11 -14.62 -7.89
C PRO A 85 -4.35 -15.08 -6.65
N LYS A 86 -3.11 -15.52 -6.82
CA LYS A 86 -2.27 -15.96 -5.70
C LYS A 86 -1.94 -14.82 -4.75
N ALA A 87 -1.54 -13.67 -5.31
CA ALA A 87 -1.20 -12.49 -4.50
C ALA A 87 -2.42 -11.96 -3.75
N HIS A 88 -3.58 -11.97 -4.40
CA HIS A 88 -4.84 -11.54 -3.79
C HIS A 88 -5.21 -12.42 -2.60
N ALA A 89 -5.16 -13.75 -2.79
CA ALA A 89 -5.47 -14.69 -1.72
C ALA A 89 -4.51 -14.55 -0.54
N LYS A 90 -3.23 -14.35 -0.81
CA LYS A 90 -2.23 -14.17 0.25
C LYS A 90 -2.49 -12.90 1.05
N ALA A 91 -2.82 -11.80 0.38
CA ALA A 91 -3.12 -10.54 1.06
C ALA A 91 -4.32 -10.70 2.00
N LEU A 92 -5.38 -11.37 1.55
CA LEU A 92 -6.54 -11.63 2.40
C LEU A 92 -6.18 -12.50 3.59
N ALA A 93 -5.32 -13.51 3.39
CA ALA A 93 -4.92 -14.41 4.46
C ALA A 93 -4.16 -13.72 5.60
N VAL A 94 -3.50 -12.59 5.32
CA VAL A 94 -2.71 -11.87 6.32
C VAL A 94 -3.35 -10.55 6.77
N GLY A 95 -4.63 -10.32 6.44
CA GLY A 95 -5.39 -9.23 7.05
C GLY A 95 -6.00 -8.19 6.13
N ALA A 96 -5.75 -8.26 4.81
CA ALA A 96 -6.43 -7.37 3.87
C ALA A 96 -7.89 -7.79 3.70
N THR A 97 -8.71 -6.86 3.22
CA THR A 97 -10.09 -7.16 2.81
C THR A 97 -10.21 -6.96 1.30
N GLU A 98 -11.05 -7.75 0.66
CA GLU A 98 -11.29 -7.61 -0.77
C GLU A 98 -12.10 -6.34 -1.03
N HIS A 99 -11.61 -5.52 -1.95
CA HIS A 99 -12.33 -4.33 -2.42
C HIS A 99 -12.98 -4.58 -3.77
N ALA A 100 -12.27 -5.26 -4.66
CA ALA A 100 -12.82 -5.73 -5.93
C ALA A 100 -12.18 -7.08 -6.27
N PRO A 101 -12.95 -8.04 -6.78
CA PRO A 101 -12.44 -9.38 -7.05
C PRO A 101 -11.49 -9.41 -8.24
N VAL A 102 -10.76 -10.51 -8.36
CA VAL A 102 -9.89 -10.75 -9.51
C VAL A 102 -10.73 -10.79 -10.77
N GLN A 103 -10.34 -9.99 -11.79
CA GLN A 103 -11.02 -10.01 -13.08
C GLN A 103 -10.08 -9.62 -14.19
N LYS A 104 -10.37 -10.12 -15.39
CA LYS A 104 -9.64 -9.76 -16.59
C LYS A 104 -10.30 -8.54 -17.23
N LYS A 105 -9.51 -7.53 -17.53
CA LYS A 105 -10.00 -6.30 -18.15
C LYS A 105 -10.04 -6.44 -19.69
N PRO A 106 -10.86 -5.61 -20.38
CA PRO A 106 -10.95 -5.69 -21.84
C PRO A 106 -9.62 -5.52 -22.57
N TRP A 107 -8.67 -4.81 -21.97
CA TRP A 107 -7.33 -4.61 -22.55
C TRP A 107 -6.34 -5.73 -22.20
N GLY A 108 -6.80 -6.83 -21.55
CA GLY A 108 -6.02 -8.04 -21.31
C GLY A 108 -5.39 -8.16 -19.94
N GLN A 109 -5.28 -7.09 -19.21
CA GLN A 109 -4.70 -7.07 -17.87
C GLN A 109 -5.60 -7.80 -16.87
N VAL A 110 -5.02 -8.59 -15.98
CA VAL A 110 -5.73 -9.16 -14.83
C VAL A 110 -5.49 -8.25 -13.65
N VAL A 111 -6.55 -7.86 -12.96
CA VAL A 111 -6.47 -6.93 -11.82
C VAL A 111 -7.33 -7.39 -10.67
N SER A 112 -6.99 -6.93 -9.47
CA SER A 112 -7.84 -7.02 -8.28
C SER A 112 -7.51 -5.88 -7.33
N TYR A 113 -8.39 -5.62 -6.36
CA TYR A 113 -8.18 -4.55 -5.40
C TYR A 113 -8.39 -5.08 -3.99
N VAL A 114 -7.48 -4.71 -3.10
CA VAL A 114 -7.59 -5.04 -1.67
C VAL A 114 -7.43 -3.78 -0.83
N ARG A 115 -8.01 -3.78 0.36
CA ARG A 115 -7.78 -2.75 1.37
C ARG A 115 -6.84 -3.33 2.41
N CYS A 116 -5.74 -2.61 2.65
CA CYS A 116 -4.82 -2.97 3.73
C CYS A 116 -5.47 -2.72 5.10
N PRO A 117 -4.95 -3.32 6.19
CA PRO A 117 -5.55 -3.11 7.51
C PRO A 117 -5.67 -1.65 7.92
N ALA A 118 -4.75 -0.78 7.48
CA ALA A 118 -4.82 0.66 7.73
C ALA A 118 -5.72 1.41 6.76
N GLY A 119 -6.30 0.73 5.75
CA GLY A 119 -7.23 1.32 4.81
C GLY A 119 -6.68 1.68 3.44
N THR A 120 -5.37 1.54 3.24
CA THR A 120 -4.74 1.85 1.94
C THR A 120 -5.33 0.97 0.84
N LEU A 121 -5.68 1.60 -0.29
CA LEU A 121 -6.18 0.89 -1.47
C LEU A 121 -4.98 0.41 -2.29
N VAL A 122 -4.92 -0.90 -2.53
CA VAL A 122 -3.87 -1.51 -3.34
C VAL A 122 -4.50 -2.23 -4.51
N GLU A 123 -4.02 -1.94 -5.71
CA GLU A 123 -4.32 -2.72 -6.91
C GLU A 123 -3.23 -3.77 -7.10
N LEU A 124 -3.64 -5.01 -7.35
CA LEU A 124 -2.74 -6.05 -7.82
C LEU A 124 -3.01 -6.24 -9.30
N CYS A 125 -1.98 -6.19 -10.12
CA CYS A 125 -2.19 -6.24 -11.57
C CYS A 125 -1.04 -6.92 -12.30
N THR A 126 -1.37 -7.51 -13.45
CA THR A 126 -0.33 -7.94 -14.39
C THR A 126 0.20 -6.71 -15.12
N PRO A 127 1.39 -6.81 -15.74
CA PRO A 127 1.92 -5.67 -16.51
C PRO A 127 0.97 -5.25 -17.63
N VAL A 128 0.92 -3.94 -17.90
CA VAL A 128 0.15 -3.40 -19.04
C VAL A 128 0.83 -3.85 -20.32
N GLY A 129 0.04 -4.23 -21.31
CA GLY A 129 0.54 -4.63 -22.63
C GLY A 129 0.97 -6.09 -22.71
N GLN A 130 0.64 -6.89 -21.75
CA GLN A 130 0.94 -8.32 -21.70
C GLN A 130 -0.28 -9.15 -22.14
#